data_3e9dee432ab6e7ac84769fddcfd46983
#
_entry.id   3e9dee432ab6e7ac84769fddcfd46983
#
_cell.length_a   1.000
_cell.length_b   1.000
_cell.length_c   1.000
_cell.angle_alpha   90.00
_cell.angle_beta   90.00
_cell.angle_gamma   90.00
#
_symmetry.space_group_name_H-M   'P 1'
#
loop_
_entity.id
_entity.type
_entity.pdbx_description
1 polymer ?
#
loop_
_entity_poly.entity_id
_entity_poly.type
_entity_poly.pdbx_seq_one_letter_code
_entity_poly.pdbx_strand_id
1 'polypeptide(L)'
;MKIIHLILLITLSFNVKSQDVLSLKERARVIEEIQKDRFDNLLPKLMEETGIDMWVIITREYNEDPVIKTLLPPTWLNARRRTILAFHYDKKSKDLEKVAIARYSFGKNIPSIWNKEEEPNQMKALAKFIEEKKPEKIGLNFSDHFA
;
A
#
# COMPACT_ATOMS: atom_id res chain seq x y z
N MET A 1 7.59 26.84 53.80
CA MET A 1 8.18 26.75 52.45
C MET A 1 8.08 25.34 51.83
N LYS A 2 8.50 24.25 52.47
CA LYS A 2 8.50 22.87 51.89
C LYS A 2 7.13 22.38 51.46
N ILE A 3 6.05 22.69 52.19
CA ILE A 3 4.68 22.29 51.87
C ILE A 3 4.16 22.97 50.59
N ILE A 4 4.46 24.24 50.37
CA ILE A 4 4.09 25.02 49.19
C ILE A 4 4.73 24.41 47.90
N HIS A 5 6.02 24.00 47.98
CA HIS A 5 6.67 23.35 46.87
C HIS A 5 6.09 21.96 46.54
N LEU A 6 5.66 21.22 47.58
CA LEU A 6 5.02 19.92 47.39
C LEU A 6 3.66 20.07 46.72
N ILE A 7 2.85 21.05 47.11
CA ILE A 7 1.55 21.36 46.51
C ILE A 7 1.73 21.82 45.05
N LEU A 8 2.72 22.65 44.76
CA LEU A 8 3.04 23.09 43.40
C LEU A 8 3.45 21.93 42.51
N LEU A 9 4.23 20.96 43.03
CA LEU A 9 4.66 19.77 42.29
C LEU A 9 3.43 18.85 41.95
N ILE A 10 2.49 18.71 42.88
CA ILE A 10 1.29 17.91 42.69
C ILE A 10 0.38 18.54 41.65
N THR A 11 0.20 19.87 41.65
CA THR A 11 -0.65 20.58 40.68
C THR A 11 -0.09 20.55 39.27
N LEU A 12 1.23 20.52 39.09
CA LEU A 12 1.88 20.36 37.77
C LEU A 12 1.67 18.97 37.16
N SER A 13 1.47 17.94 37.99
CA SER A 13 1.27 16.57 37.51
C SER A 13 -0.10 16.31 36.84
N PHE A 14 -1.11 17.15 37.09
CA PHE A 14 -2.45 16.98 36.57
C PHE A 14 -2.68 17.52 35.15
N ASN A 15 -1.68 18.19 34.55
CA ASN A 15 -1.83 18.80 33.22
C ASN A 15 -1.17 18.01 32.09
N VAL A 16 -0.73 16.78 32.34
CA VAL A 16 -0.22 15.91 31.28
C VAL A 16 -1.43 15.32 30.54
N LYS A 17 -1.92 16.03 29.52
CA LYS A 17 -2.83 15.44 28.54
C LYS A 17 -2.06 14.38 27.76
N SER A 18 -2.38 13.12 28.02
CA SER A 18 -1.97 12.05 27.12
C SER A 18 -2.51 12.37 25.73
N GLN A 19 -1.68 12.25 24.69
CA GLN A 19 -2.17 12.29 23.33
C GLN A 19 -3.19 11.16 23.15
N ASP A 20 -4.36 11.48 22.61
CA ASP A 20 -5.36 10.49 22.22
C ASP A 20 -4.80 9.62 21.10
N VAL A 21 -4.17 8.50 21.48
CA VAL A 21 -3.68 7.51 20.53
C VAL A 21 -4.87 6.66 20.12
N LEU A 22 -5.22 6.71 18.84
CA LEU A 22 -6.29 5.89 18.27
C LEU A 22 -6.07 4.40 18.58
N SER A 23 -7.15 3.70 18.89
CA SER A 23 -7.13 2.24 19.03
C SER A 23 -6.64 1.58 17.74
N LEU A 24 -6.13 0.35 17.82
CA LEU A 24 -5.68 -0.41 16.63
C LEU A 24 -6.78 -0.51 15.56
N LYS A 25 -8.03 -0.69 15.97
CA LYS A 25 -9.18 -0.77 15.08
C LYS A 25 -9.43 0.57 14.36
N GLU A 26 -9.36 1.67 15.07
CA GLU A 26 -9.56 3.00 14.51
C GLU A 26 -8.39 3.39 13.58
N ARG A 27 -7.16 3.06 13.97
CA ARG A 27 -5.99 3.24 13.08
C ARG A 27 -6.14 2.45 11.79
N ALA A 28 -6.60 1.20 11.87
CA ALA A 28 -6.85 0.37 10.69
C ALA A 28 -7.89 1.02 9.77
N ARG A 29 -8.98 1.57 10.32
CA ARG A 29 -9.99 2.28 9.53
C ARG A 29 -9.42 3.52 8.84
N VAL A 30 -8.66 4.34 9.57
CA VAL A 30 -8.03 5.54 8.98
C VAL A 30 -7.05 5.18 7.86
N ILE A 31 -6.26 4.12 8.03
CA ILE A 31 -5.34 3.63 6.99
C ILE A 31 -6.13 3.15 5.76
N GLU A 32 -7.22 2.39 5.94
CA GLU A 32 -8.09 1.97 4.82
C GLU A 32 -8.67 3.17 4.06
N GLU A 33 -9.12 4.20 4.76
CA GLU A 33 -9.65 5.43 4.16
C GLU A 33 -8.57 6.19 3.36
N ILE A 34 -7.38 6.34 3.92
CA ILE A 34 -6.24 6.96 3.23
C ILE A 34 -5.85 6.15 1.99
N GLN A 35 -5.81 4.83 2.08
CA GLN A 35 -5.49 3.97 0.93
C GLN A 35 -6.55 4.09 -0.16
N LYS A 36 -7.82 4.09 0.23
CA LYS A 36 -8.92 4.28 -0.72
C LYS A 36 -8.80 5.62 -1.45
N ASP A 37 -8.58 6.70 -0.74
CA ASP A 37 -8.40 8.04 -1.33
C ASP A 37 -7.19 8.07 -2.30
N ARG A 38 -6.07 7.45 -1.93
CA ARG A 38 -4.90 7.33 -2.83
C ARG A 38 -5.20 6.56 -4.11
N PHE A 39 -5.97 5.48 -4.02
CA PHE A 39 -6.33 4.70 -5.20
C PHE A 39 -7.38 5.39 -6.07
N ASP A 40 -8.31 6.09 -5.48
CA ASP A 40 -9.42 6.70 -6.22
C ASP A 40 -9.04 8.07 -6.81
N ASN A 41 -8.15 8.83 -6.15
CA ASN A 41 -7.86 10.20 -6.51
C ASN A 41 -6.39 10.45 -6.85
N LEU A 42 -5.45 10.00 -6.01
CA LEU A 42 -4.03 10.35 -6.17
C LEU A 42 -3.36 9.56 -7.30
N LEU A 43 -3.50 8.23 -7.29
CA LEU A 43 -2.78 7.37 -8.23
C LEU A 43 -3.23 7.58 -9.68
N PRO A 44 -4.54 7.66 -10.01
CA PRO A 44 -4.99 7.99 -11.36
C PRO A 44 -4.41 9.31 -11.86
N LYS A 45 -4.43 10.34 -11.01
CA LYS A 45 -3.87 11.65 -11.33
C LYS A 45 -2.37 11.59 -11.64
N LEU A 46 -1.59 10.90 -10.80
CA LEU A 46 -0.14 10.74 -11.02
C LEU A 46 0.16 9.94 -12.30
N MET A 47 -0.61 8.90 -12.58
CA MET A 47 -0.46 8.11 -13.80
C MET A 47 -0.80 8.95 -15.05
N GLU A 48 -1.83 9.77 -15.00
CA GLU A 48 -2.17 10.70 -16.07
C GLU A 48 -1.07 11.76 -16.29
N GLU A 49 -0.59 12.40 -15.22
CA GLU A 49 0.46 13.43 -15.29
C GLU A 49 1.80 12.89 -15.80
N THR A 50 2.16 11.65 -15.45
CA THR A 50 3.41 11.00 -15.90
C THR A 50 3.27 10.28 -17.23
N GLY A 51 2.05 10.11 -17.71
CA GLY A 51 1.72 9.35 -18.91
C GLY A 51 1.96 7.84 -18.77
N ILE A 52 2.09 7.31 -17.55
CA ILE A 52 2.25 5.87 -17.27
C ILE A 52 0.86 5.23 -17.32
N ASP A 53 0.72 4.19 -18.13
CA ASP A 53 -0.54 3.44 -18.26
C ASP A 53 -0.59 2.25 -17.30
N MET A 54 0.57 1.68 -16.98
CA MET A 54 0.68 0.59 -16.03
C MET A 54 1.84 0.84 -15.07
N TRP A 55 1.60 0.62 -13.79
CA TRP A 55 2.65 0.64 -12.77
C TRP A 55 2.74 -0.73 -12.11
N VAL A 56 3.92 -1.33 -12.10
CA VAL A 56 4.18 -2.65 -11.53
C VAL A 56 5.18 -2.54 -10.39
N ILE A 57 4.82 -3.09 -9.24
CA ILE A 57 5.68 -3.19 -8.07
C ILE A 57 5.95 -4.66 -7.81
N ILE A 58 7.22 -5.05 -7.83
CA ILE A 58 7.68 -6.39 -7.47
C ILE A 58 8.42 -6.28 -6.15
N THR A 59 7.99 -7.05 -5.16
CA THR A 59 8.59 -7.01 -3.83
C THR A 59 8.79 -8.41 -3.26
N ARG A 60 9.77 -8.57 -2.38
CA ARG A 60 10.06 -9.81 -1.67
C ARG A 60 9.96 -9.61 -0.17
N GLU A 61 9.42 -10.60 0.50
CA GLU A 61 9.41 -10.67 1.96
C GLU A 61 10.84 -10.48 2.52
N TYR A 62 10.99 -9.64 3.53
CA TYR A 62 12.24 -9.21 4.18
C TYR A 62 13.16 -8.29 3.34
N ASN A 63 12.80 -8.01 2.10
CA ASN A 63 13.52 -7.04 1.25
C ASN A 63 12.52 -6.24 0.40
N GLU A 64 11.54 -5.64 1.10
CA GLU A 64 10.46 -4.96 0.44
C GLU A 64 10.87 -3.58 -0.07
N ASP A 65 10.37 -3.26 -1.27
CA ASP A 65 10.33 -1.90 -1.76
C ASP A 65 9.63 -0.99 -0.73
N PRO A 66 10.18 0.18 -0.38
CA PRO A 66 9.57 1.11 0.58
C PRO A 66 8.14 1.51 0.22
N VAL A 67 7.81 1.59 -1.06
CA VAL A 67 6.46 1.94 -1.53
C VAL A 67 5.44 0.91 -1.09
N ILE A 68 5.78 -0.39 -1.06
CA ILE A 68 4.85 -1.44 -0.65
C ILE A 68 4.36 -1.21 0.79
N LYS A 69 5.18 -0.61 1.66
CA LYS A 69 4.80 -0.28 3.04
C LYS A 69 3.62 0.69 3.11
N THR A 70 3.49 1.55 2.10
CA THR A 70 2.39 2.51 2.02
C THR A 70 1.09 1.90 1.49
N LEU A 71 1.18 0.72 0.89
CA LEU A 71 0.07 -0.01 0.26
C LEU A 71 -0.36 -1.22 1.10
N LEU A 72 0.40 -1.60 2.13
CA LEU A 72 0.07 -2.74 2.98
C LEU A 72 -1.32 -2.62 3.60
N PRO A 73 -2.10 -3.71 3.62
CA PRO A 73 -3.32 -3.75 4.42
C PRO A 73 -3.04 -3.36 5.86
N PRO A 74 -3.93 -2.62 6.55
CA PRO A 74 -3.64 -2.03 7.87
C PRO A 74 -3.28 -3.02 8.97
N THR A 75 -3.60 -4.30 8.77
CA THR A 75 -3.28 -5.39 9.70
C THR A 75 -2.01 -6.17 9.33
N TRP A 76 -1.33 -5.78 8.26
CA TRP A 76 -0.12 -6.45 7.81
C TRP A 76 1.13 -5.64 8.18
N LEU A 77 2.16 -6.34 8.62
CA LEU A 77 3.46 -5.74 8.94
C LEU A 77 4.40 -5.71 7.73
N ASN A 78 4.24 -6.68 6.83
CA ASN A 78 5.07 -6.88 5.64
C ASN A 78 4.30 -7.59 4.54
N ALA A 79 4.81 -7.51 3.31
CA ALA A 79 4.37 -8.37 2.22
C ALA A 79 4.84 -9.81 2.45
N ARG A 80 4.20 -10.78 1.80
CA ARG A 80 4.54 -12.20 1.96
C ARG A 80 5.20 -12.73 0.71
N ARG A 81 6.32 -13.46 0.88
CA ARG A 81 7.06 -14.09 -0.21
C ARG A 81 7.39 -13.08 -1.33
N ARG A 82 7.17 -13.46 -2.58
CA ARG A 82 7.19 -12.50 -3.69
C ARG A 82 5.76 -12.06 -3.97
N THR A 83 5.47 -10.78 -3.78
CA THR A 83 4.21 -10.13 -4.10
C THR A 83 4.44 -9.22 -5.30
N ILE A 84 3.57 -9.32 -6.30
CA ILE A 84 3.56 -8.43 -7.46
C ILE A 84 2.22 -7.70 -7.43
N LEU A 85 2.26 -6.37 -7.43
CA LEU A 85 1.08 -5.53 -7.61
C LEU A 85 1.16 -4.87 -8.98
N ALA A 86 0.05 -4.84 -9.70
CA ALA A 86 -0.06 -4.13 -10.95
C ALA A 86 -1.28 -3.20 -10.91
N PHE A 87 -1.06 -1.97 -11.34
CA PHE A 87 -2.05 -0.91 -11.45
C PHE A 87 -2.13 -0.52 -12.92
N HIS A 88 -3.29 -0.70 -13.54
CA HIS A 88 -3.52 -0.33 -14.93
C HIS A 88 -4.54 0.80 -14.99
N TYR A 89 -4.15 1.93 -15.58
CA TYR A 89 -4.99 3.09 -15.77
C TYR A 89 -5.45 3.19 -17.23
N ASP A 90 -6.74 2.97 -17.46
CA ASP A 90 -7.33 3.20 -18.77
C ASP A 90 -7.63 4.69 -18.96
N LYS A 91 -6.87 5.34 -19.84
CA LYS A 91 -7.03 6.78 -20.15
C LYS A 91 -8.38 7.13 -20.76
N LYS A 92 -9.09 6.17 -21.39
CA LYS A 92 -10.37 6.42 -22.05
C LYS A 92 -11.52 6.40 -21.06
N SER A 93 -11.59 5.35 -20.23
CA SER A 93 -12.61 5.21 -19.18
C SER A 93 -12.25 5.98 -17.91
N LYS A 94 -10.97 6.35 -17.72
CA LYS A 94 -10.38 6.93 -16.50
C LYS A 94 -10.48 6.00 -15.30
N ASP A 95 -10.55 4.70 -15.54
CA ASP A 95 -10.63 3.69 -14.51
C ASP A 95 -9.23 3.17 -14.13
N LEU A 96 -9.03 2.95 -12.83
CA LEU A 96 -7.84 2.33 -12.29
C LEU A 96 -8.14 0.89 -11.86
N GLU A 97 -7.66 -0.06 -12.63
CA GLU A 97 -7.64 -1.47 -12.24
C GLU A 97 -6.46 -1.77 -11.33
N LYS A 98 -6.71 -2.49 -10.25
CA LYS A 98 -5.71 -2.84 -9.22
C LYS A 98 -5.72 -4.34 -9.02
N VAL A 99 -4.60 -5.01 -9.27
CA VAL A 99 -4.50 -6.46 -9.14
C VAL A 99 -3.24 -6.90 -8.41
N ALA A 100 -3.33 -8.02 -7.72
CA ALA A 100 -2.20 -8.72 -7.16
C ALA A 100 -1.93 -10.00 -7.94
N ILE A 101 -0.74 -10.10 -8.52
CA ILE A 101 -0.24 -11.36 -9.06
C ILE A 101 0.47 -12.08 -7.90
N ALA A 102 -0.31 -12.60 -6.99
CA ALA A 102 0.11 -13.25 -5.76
C ALA A 102 -0.90 -14.35 -5.42
N ARG A 103 -0.57 -15.25 -4.49
CA ARG A 103 -1.47 -16.34 -4.05
C ARG A 103 -2.65 -15.87 -3.18
N TYR A 104 -2.72 -14.57 -2.91
CA TYR A 104 -3.69 -13.98 -2.00
C TYR A 104 -3.97 -12.54 -2.42
N SER A 105 -5.16 -12.08 -2.14
CA SER A 105 -5.52 -10.67 -2.34
C SER A 105 -4.74 -9.78 -1.37
N PHE A 106 -4.32 -8.63 -1.84
CA PHE A 106 -3.58 -7.65 -1.04
C PHE A 106 -4.58 -6.72 -0.33
N GLY A 107 -5.10 -7.22 0.78
CA GLY A 107 -6.22 -6.62 1.48
C GLY A 107 -7.53 -6.73 0.71
N LYS A 108 -8.42 -5.77 0.95
CA LYS A 108 -9.74 -5.72 0.30
C LYS A 108 -9.70 -5.03 -1.07
N ASN A 109 -8.72 -4.13 -1.26
CA ASN A 109 -8.70 -3.19 -2.38
C ASN A 109 -7.98 -3.72 -3.62
N ILE A 110 -7.12 -4.75 -3.49
CA ILE A 110 -6.32 -5.29 -4.58
C ILE A 110 -6.52 -6.80 -4.64
N PRO A 111 -7.47 -7.28 -5.46
CA PRO A 111 -7.76 -8.71 -5.59
C PRO A 111 -6.62 -9.47 -6.23
N SER A 112 -6.44 -10.74 -5.83
CA SER A 112 -5.54 -11.66 -6.51
C SER A 112 -6.17 -12.14 -7.81
N ILE A 113 -5.39 -12.14 -8.90
CA ILE A 113 -5.78 -12.70 -10.19
C ILE A 113 -4.93 -13.92 -10.59
N TRP A 114 -3.95 -14.30 -9.78
CA TRP A 114 -3.05 -15.40 -10.11
C TRP A 114 -3.55 -16.73 -9.53
N ASN A 115 -3.92 -17.64 -10.42
CA ASN A 115 -4.16 -19.04 -10.08
C ASN A 115 -2.92 -19.87 -10.38
N LYS A 116 -2.21 -20.29 -9.33
CA LYS A 116 -0.97 -21.08 -9.44
C LYS A 116 -1.19 -22.47 -10.06
N GLU A 117 -2.39 -23.03 -9.92
CA GLU A 117 -2.71 -24.36 -10.47
C GLU A 117 -2.86 -24.30 -12.01
N GLU A 118 -3.29 -23.16 -12.54
CA GLU A 118 -3.40 -22.92 -13.99
C GLU A 118 -2.06 -22.43 -14.58
N GLU A 119 -1.38 -21.52 -13.93
CA GLU A 119 -0.07 -21.00 -14.33
C GLU A 119 0.90 -21.00 -13.15
N PRO A 120 1.75 -22.03 -13.02
CA PRO A 120 2.70 -22.13 -11.90
C PRO A 120 3.75 -21.01 -11.86
N ASN A 121 4.02 -20.38 -13.01
CA ASN A 121 5.01 -19.33 -13.11
C ASN A 121 4.40 -17.94 -12.93
N GLN A 122 4.67 -17.31 -11.78
CA GLN A 122 4.16 -16.00 -11.43
C GLN A 122 4.54 -14.90 -12.45
N MET A 123 5.74 -14.98 -13.05
CA MET A 123 6.17 -13.98 -14.04
C MET A 123 5.43 -14.16 -15.38
N LYS A 124 5.06 -15.40 -15.75
CA LYS A 124 4.20 -15.63 -16.91
C LYS A 124 2.79 -15.11 -16.68
N ALA A 125 2.26 -15.24 -15.45
CA ALA A 125 0.97 -14.64 -15.10
C ALA A 125 1.00 -13.10 -15.21
N LEU A 126 2.10 -12.47 -14.78
CA LEU A 126 2.30 -11.03 -14.98
C LEU A 126 2.38 -10.67 -16.47
N ALA A 127 3.17 -11.41 -17.26
CA ALA A 127 3.29 -11.19 -18.71
C ALA A 127 1.95 -11.27 -19.41
N LYS A 128 1.13 -12.29 -19.07
CA LYS A 128 -0.23 -12.44 -19.61
C LYS A 128 -1.11 -11.24 -19.28
N PHE A 129 -1.06 -10.72 -18.06
CA PHE A 129 -1.81 -9.52 -17.68
C PHE A 129 -1.36 -8.29 -18.48
N ILE A 130 -0.06 -8.10 -18.67
CA ILE A 130 0.49 -7.00 -19.49
C ILE A 130 0.05 -7.14 -20.95
N GLU A 131 0.13 -8.33 -21.52
CA GLU A 131 -0.31 -8.60 -22.90
C GLU A 131 -1.82 -8.35 -23.11
N GLU A 132 -2.62 -8.66 -22.10
CA GLU A 132 -4.08 -8.40 -22.13
C GLU A 132 -4.38 -6.90 -22.12
N LYS A 133 -3.72 -6.13 -21.23
CA LYS A 133 -3.97 -4.69 -21.07
C LYS A 133 -3.29 -3.83 -22.11
N LYS A 134 -2.20 -4.31 -22.72
CA LYS A 134 -1.44 -3.61 -23.79
C LYS A 134 -1.07 -2.17 -23.41
N PRO A 135 -0.45 -1.92 -22.26
CA PRO A 135 -0.04 -0.59 -21.86
C PRO A 135 1.02 -0.04 -22.83
N GLU A 136 0.96 1.24 -23.14
CA GLU A 136 1.97 1.93 -23.94
C GLU A 136 3.24 2.21 -23.12
N LYS A 137 3.06 2.51 -21.82
CA LYS A 137 4.15 2.90 -20.91
C LYS A 137 4.01 2.24 -19.55
N ILE A 138 4.98 1.40 -19.20
CA ILE A 138 5.04 0.71 -17.92
C ILE A 138 6.04 1.41 -17.00
N GLY A 139 5.60 1.79 -15.79
CA GLY A 139 6.45 2.21 -14.69
C GLY A 139 6.87 1.01 -13.85
N LEU A 140 8.14 0.94 -13.49
CA LEU A 140 8.70 -0.06 -12.59
C LEU A 140 9.47 0.65 -11.48
N ASN A 141 9.37 0.13 -10.27
CA ASN A 141 10.28 0.53 -9.22
C ASN A 141 11.62 -0.17 -9.43
N PHE A 142 12.69 0.58 -9.24
CA PHE A 142 14.05 0.06 -9.32
C PHE A 142 14.86 0.54 -8.10
N SER A 143 15.68 -0.35 -7.56
CA SER A 143 16.61 -0.03 -6.49
C SER A 143 17.76 -1.04 -6.47
N ASP A 144 18.95 -0.57 -6.14
CA ASP A 144 20.12 -1.45 -5.89
C ASP A 144 20.02 -2.16 -4.53
N HIS A 145 19.07 -1.77 -3.67
CA HIS A 145 18.95 -2.24 -2.29
C HIS A 145 17.66 -3.02 -2.01
N PHE A 146 16.61 -2.82 -2.77
CA PHE A 146 15.29 -3.44 -2.58
C PHE A 146 14.87 -4.18 -3.85
N ALA A 147 14.19 -5.31 -3.66
CA ALA A 147 13.64 -6.10 -4.77
C ALA A 147 12.21 -6.55 -4.48
#